data_c075b1cbd2b23c071373b12ca491c02b
#
_entry.id   c075b1cbd2b23c071373b12ca491c02b
#
_cell.length_a   1.000
_cell.length_b   1.000
_cell.length_c   1.000
_cell.angle_alpha   90.00
_cell.angle_beta   90.00
_cell.angle_gamma   90.00
#
_symmetry.space_group_name_H-M   'P 1'
#
loop_
_entity.id
_entity.type
_entity.pdbx_description
1 polymer ?
#
loop_
_entity_poly.entity_id
_entity_poly.type
_entity_poly.pdbx_seq_one_letter_code
_entity_poly.pdbx_strand_id
1 'polypeptide(L)'
;MKLLAIAFCLVLLFASCKKNNETPYQSDGVLTGYDLRMCPSLLCGGLLITIKNDTAKNPPSYYHINSSLAQLGINENTRFPINVNLNYKKDTGIFATYNYIIVTKIKVVK
;
A
#
# COMPACT_ATOMS: atom_id res chain seq x y z
N MET A 1 11.22 -1.26 48.93
CA MET A 1 11.61 -2.31 47.99
C MET A 1 10.52 -2.77 47.05
N LYS A 2 9.32 -3.00 47.56
CA LYS A 2 8.20 -3.38 46.68
C LYS A 2 7.80 -2.31 45.66
N LEU A 3 7.92 -1.04 46.01
CA LEU A 3 7.63 0.08 45.13
C LEU A 3 8.60 0.19 43.96
N LEU A 4 9.87 -0.12 44.19
CA LEU A 4 10.88 -0.12 43.16
C LEU A 4 10.66 -1.24 42.11
N ALA A 5 10.23 -2.43 42.57
CA ALA A 5 9.92 -3.54 41.69
C ALA A 5 8.70 -3.25 40.82
N ILE A 6 7.69 -2.59 41.36
CA ILE A 6 6.49 -2.20 40.58
C ILE A 6 6.83 -1.15 39.53
N ALA A 7 7.64 -0.14 39.90
CA ALA A 7 8.09 0.88 38.97
C ALA A 7 8.91 0.27 37.82
N PHE A 8 9.75 -0.68 38.10
CA PHE A 8 10.57 -1.37 37.12
C PHE A 8 9.70 -2.19 36.15
N CYS A 9 8.68 -2.88 36.65
CA CYS A 9 7.74 -3.62 35.81
C CYS A 9 6.94 -2.69 34.89
N LEU A 10 6.53 -1.52 35.36
CA LEU A 10 5.81 -0.54 34.55
C LEU A 10 6.67 -0.01 33.40
N VAL A 11 7.95 0.25 33.66
CA VAL A 11 8.89 0.70 32.62
C VAL A 11 9.07 -0.36 31.53
N LEU A 12 9.13 -1.63 31.91
CA LEU A 12 9.23 -2.73 30.96
C LEU A 12 7.96 -2.87 30.10
N LEU A 13 6.79 -2.62 30.65
CA LEU A 13 5.54 -2.65 29.89
C LEU A 13 5.50 -1.55 28.84
N PHE A 14 5.94 -0.34 29.17
CA PHE A 14 6.01 0.75 28.21
C PHE A 14 7.04 0.46 27.09
N ALA A 15 8.15 -0.14 27.42
CA ALA A 15 9.18 -0.47 26.43
C ALA A 15 8.69 -1.54 25.43
N SER A 16 7.90 -2.53 25.87
CA SER A 16 7.35 -3.54 24.96
C SER A 16 6.25 -3.00 24.06
N CYS A 17 5.48 -2.00 24.49
CA CYS A 17 4.46 -1.38 23.63
C CYS A 17 5.06 -0.62 22.44
N LYS A 18 6.25 -0.06 22.57
CA LYS A 18 6.90 0.69 21.49
C LYS A 18 7.41 -0.18 20.35
N LYS A 19 7.62 -1.47 20.58
CA LYS A 19 8.14 -2.39 19.56
C LYS A 19 7.06 -2.91 18.60
N ASN A 20 5.79 -2.72 18.90
CA ASN A 20 4.68 -3.30 18.14
C ASN A 20 3.87 -2.26 17.36
N ASN A 21 4.44 -1.06 17.11
CA ASN A 21 3.70 0.02 16.47
C ASN A 21 3.63 -0.06 14.96
N GLU A 22 4.40 -0.93 14.32
CA GLU A 22 4.37 -1.09 12.88
C GLU A 22 3.75 -2.42 12.50
N THR A 23 2.52 -2.37 11.94
CA THR A 23 1.90 -3.53 11.32
C THR A 23 2.61 -3.76 9.98
N PRO A 24 3.12 -4.97 9.69
CA PRO A 24 3.74 -5.22 8.40
C PRO A 24 2.73 -5.03 7.27
N TYR A 25 3.21 -4.51 6.15
CA TYR A 25 2.40 -4.38 4.95
C TYR A 25 2.19 -5.73 4.29
N GLN A 26 1.04 -5.90 3.66
CA GLN A 26 0.65 -7.13 2.99
C GLN A 26 1.54 -7.45 1.79
N SER A 27 1.94 -6.44 1.03
CA SER A 27 2.61 -6.61 -0.25
C SER A 27 3.62 -5.52 -0.53
N ASP A 28 4.56 -5.83 -1.41
CA ASP A 28 5.48 -4.87 -2.01
C ASP A 28 5.08 -4.67 -3.46
N GLY A 29 5.22 -3.45 -3.94
CA GLY A 29 4.88 -3.13 -5.32
C GLY A 29 5.74 -2.03 -5.89
N VAL A 30 5.58 -1.83 -7.19
CA VAL A 30 6.25 -0.75 -7.93
C VAL A 30 5.18 0.00 -8.72
N LEU A 31 5.02 1.28 -8.40
CA LEU A 31 4.21 2.19 -9.22
C LEU A 31 5.02 2.53 -10.47
N THR A 32 4.52 2.13 -11.63
CA THR A 32 5.26 2.26 -12.90
C THR A 32 4.91 3.53 -13.66
N GLY A 33 3.77 4.13 -13.38
CA GLY A 33 3.34 5.36 -14.03
C GLY A 33 1.84 5.52 -14.03
N TYR A 34 1.36 6.50 -14.76
CA TYR A 34 -0.07 6.70 -15.00
C TYR A 34 -0.51 5.94 -16.24
N ASP A 35 -1.76 5.50 -16.23
CA ASP A 35 -2.40 4.97 -17.43
C ASP A 35 -2.78 6.15 -18.33
N LEU A 36 -2.02 6.35 -19.38
CA LEU A 36 -2.19 7.47 -20.30
C LEU A 36 -3.06 7.11 -21.51
N ARG A 37 -3.68 5.95 -21.52
CA ARG A 37 -4.56 5.54 -22.63
C ARG A 37 -5.76 6.48 -22.72
N MET A 38 -6.08 6.88 -23.94
CA MET A 38 -7.27 7.68 -24.20
C MET A 38 -8.48 6.76 -24.30
N CYS A 39 -9.25 6.70 -23.23
CA CYS A 39 -10.46 5.87 -23.18
C CYS A 39 -11.68 6.76 -22.94
N PRO A 40 -12.79 6.50 -23.64
CA PRO A 40 -14.03 7.25 -23.44
C PRO A 40 -14.77 6.87 -22.16
N SER A 41 -14.31 5.87 -21.43
CA SER A 41 -14.96 5.38 -20.20
C SER A 41 -14.05 5.56 -19.00
N LEU A 42 -14.64 5.45 -17.80
CA LEU A 42 -13.92 5.48 -16.52
C LEU A 42 -13.03 4.24 -16.31
N LEU A 43 -13.01 3.31 -17.25
CA LEU A 43 -12.25 2.06 -17.16
C LEU A 43 -10.77 2.23 -17.51
N CYS A 44 -10.34 3.42 -17.84
CA CYS A 44 -8.94 3.76 -18.09
C CYS A 44 -8.53 4.91 -17.19
N GLY A 45 -7.24 5.05 -16.99
CA GLY A 45 -6.68 6.10 -16.15
C GLY A 45 -6.20 5.60 -14.82
N GLY A 46 -5.82 6.52 -13.93
CA GLY A 46 -5.22 6.20 -12.65
C GLY A 46 -3.79 5.74 -12.75
N LEU A 47 -3.33 5.04 -11.72
CA LEU A 47 -1.96 4.57 -11.62
C LEU A 47 -1.84 3.10 -12.02
N LEU A 48 -0.69 2.74 -12.54
CA LEU A 48 -0.31 1.35 -12.81
C LEU A 48 0.65 0.88 -11.74
N ILE A 49 0.42 -0.31 -11.21
CA ILE A 49 1.28 -0.93 -10.19
C ILE A 49 1.55 -2.39 -10.51
N THR A 50 2.79 -2.80 -10.33
CA THR A 50 3.20 -4.20 -10.37
C THR A 50 3.38 -4.68 -8.94
N ILE A 51 2.72 -5.77 -8.56
CA ILE A 51 2.85 -6.37 -7.23
C ILE A 51 3.93 -7.42 -7.28
N LYS A 52 4.93 -7.27 -6.41
CA LYS A 52 5.99 -8.26 -6.25
C LYS A 52 5.44 -9.47 -5.50
N ASN A 53 5.85 -10.66 -5.90
CA ASN A 53 5.43 -11.91 -5.24
C ASN A 53 3.91 -12.04 -5.13
N ASP A 54 3.21 -11.70 -6.21
CA ASP A 54 1.76 -11.80 -6.26
C ASP A 54 1.33 -13.27 -6.10
N THR A 55 0.52 -13.53 -5.09
CA THR A 55 0.02 -14.89 -4.79
C THR A 55 -1.29 -15.21 -5.49
N ALA A 56 -1.83 -14.30 -6.28
CA ALA A 56 -3.05 -14.53 -7.03
C ALA A 56 -2.86 -15.64 -8.07
N LYS A 57 -3.92 -16.37 -8.34
CA LYS A 57 -3.93 -17.36 -9.42
C LYS A 57 -3.96 -16.61 -10.75
N ASN A 58 -2.97 -16.86 -11.62
CA ASN A 58 -2.82 -16.15 -12.89
C ASN A 58 -2.76 -14.63 -12.70
N PRO A 59 -1.75 -14.11 -11.97
CA PRO A 59 -1.67 -12.68 -11.71
C PRO A 59 -1.47 -11.90 -13.01
N PRO A 60 -2.09 -10.70 -13.14
CA PRO A 60 -1.84 -9.86 -14.30
C PRO A 60 -0.43 -9.24 -14.21
N SER A 61 0.06 -8.74 -15.35
CA SER A 61 1.37 -8.05 -15.40
C SER A 61 1.36 -6.78 -14.55
N TYR A 62 0.22 -6.14 -14.40
CA TYR A 62 0.03 -4.95 -13.60
C TYR A 62 -1.42 -4.83 -13.15
N TYR A 63 -1.62 -4.06 -12.09
CA TYR A 63 -2.95 -3.68 -11.62
C TYR A 63 -3.16 -2.19 -11.84
N HIS A 64 -4.41 -1.77 -11.84
CA HIS A 64 -4.80 -0.37 -11.90
C HIS A 64 -5.24 0.11 -10.52
N ILE A 65 -4.85 1.35 -10.18
CA ILE A 65 -5.33 2.04 -8.99
C ILE A 65 -6.10 3.27 -9.46
N ASN A 66 -7.39 3.33 -9.11
CA ASN A 66 -8.23 4.48 -9.48
C ASN A 66 -8.01 5.64 -8.50
N SER A 67 -6.76 6.12 -8.44
CA SER A 67 -6.36 7.21 -7.57
C SER A 67 -5.13 7.90 -8.13
N SER A 68 -4.92 9.16 -7.75
CA SER A 68 -3.69 9.88 -8.06
C SER A 68 -2.66 9.66 -6.95
N LEU A 69 -1.41 10.07 -7.18
CA LEU A 69 -0.38 10.06 -6.15
C LEU A 69 -0.80 10.87 -4.93
N ALA A 70 -1.38 12.06 -5.14
CA ALA A 70 -1.84 12.91 -4.06
C ALA A 70 -2.90 12.22 -3.21
N GLN A 71 -3.84 11.52 -3.83
CA GLN A 71 -4.89 10.78 -3.13
C GLN A 71 -4.33 9.64 -2.28
N LEU A 72 -3.18 9.09 -2.68
CA LEU A 72 -2.48 8.05 -1.92
C LEU A 72 -1.55 8.64 -0.86
N GLY A 73 -1.46 9.95 -0.74
CA GLY A 73 -0.55 10.61 0.19
C GLY A 73 0.89 10.64 -0.27
N ILE A 74 1.14 10.44 -1.55
CA ILE A 74 2.48 10.46 -2.15
C ILE A 74 2.68 11.80 -2.84
N ASN A 75 3.89 12.38 -2.70
CA ASN A 75 4.23 13.63 -3.35
C ASN A 75 4.13 13.48 -4.87
N GLU A 76 3.37 14.36 -5.52
CA GLU A 76 3.15 14.33 -6.97
C GLU A 76 4.42 14.55 -7.78
N ASN A 77 5.45 15.13 -7.18
CA ASN A 77 6.75 15.34 -7.82
C ASN A 77 7.66 14.11 -7.76
N THR A 78 7.21 13.04 -7.11
CA THR A 78 7.97 11.79 -7.04
C THR A 78 8.03 11.15 -8.43
N ARG A 79 9.23 10.77 -8.85
CA ARG A 79 9.45 10.20 -10.18
C ARG A 79 9.22 8.69 -10.19
N PHE A 80 8.60 8.21 -11.24
CA PHE A 80 8.44 6.77 -11.46
C PHE A 80 9.78 6.15 -11.94
N PRO A 81 10.03 4.87 -11.65
CA PRO A 81 9.21 3.97 -10.84
C PRO A 81 9.32 4.29 -9.33
N ILE A 82 8.25 4.03 -8.60
CA ILE A 82 8.19 4.28 -7.16
C ILE A 82 8.00 2.95 -6.44
N ASN A 83 8.96 2.56 -5.61
CA ASN A 83 8.84 1.36 -4.77
C ASN A 83 7.95 1.66 -3.57
N VAL A 84 6.98 0.81 -3.32
CA VAL A 84 6.02 1.00 -2.23
C VAL A 84 5.77 -0.31 -1.49
N ASN A 85 5.40 -0.17 -0.21
CA ASN A 85 4.73 -1.21 0.55
C ASN A 85 3.26 -0.85 0.64
N LEU A 86 2.37 -1.81 0.52
CA LEU A 86 0.94 -1.52 0.51
C LEU A 86 0.09 -2.67 1.04
N ASN A 87 -1.10 -2.29 1.51
CA ASN A 87 -2.22 -3.19 1.69
C ASN A 87 -3.28 -2.81 0.67
N TYR A 88 -3.89 -3.81 0.06
CA TYR A 88 -4.90 -3.59 -0.96
C TYR A 88 -5.94 -4.71 -0.95
N LYS A 89 -7.06 -4.44 -1.58
CA LYS A 89 -8.10 -5.43 -1.87
C LYS A 89 -8.54 -5.28 -3.32
N LYS A 90 -9.09 -6.33 -3.90
CA LYS A 90 -9.62 -6.26 -5.25
C LYS A 90 -10.87 -5.38 -5.27
N ASP A 91 -11.02 -4.59 -6.32
CA ASP A 91 -12.24 -3.84 -6.55
C ASP A 91 -13.37 -4.81 -6.89
N THR A 92 -14.55 -4.58 -6.32
CA THR A 92 -15.73 -5.45 -6.48
C THR A 92 -16.77 -4.90 -7.43
N GLY A 93 -16.58 -3.70 -7.96
CA GLY A 93 -17.53 -3.05 -8.86
C GLY A 93 -17.31 -3.40 -10.32
N ILE A 94 -17.70 -2.48 -11.19
CA ILE A 94 -17.49 -2.60 -12.64
C ILE A 94 -16.00 -2.68 -13.00
N PHE A 95 -15.13 -2.25 -12.11
CA PHE A 95 -13.68 -2.26 -12.31
C PHE A 95 -13.05 -3.62 -12.02
N ALA A 96 -13.79 -4.57 -11.44
CA ALA A 96 -13.25 -5.87 -11.03
C ALA A 96 -12.65 -6.66 -12.20
N THR A 97 -13.26 -6.59 -13.38
CA THR A 97 -12.80 -7.29 -14.58
C THR A 97 -11.58 -6.66 -15.25
N TYR A 98 -11.19 -5.47 -14.81
CA TYR A 98 -10.08 -4.70 -15.41
C TYR A 98 -8.85 -4.63 -14.52
N ASN A 99 -8.74 -5.52 -13.55
CA ASN A 99 -7.61 -5.60 -12.63
C ASN A 99 -7.40 -4.33 -11.81
N TYR A 100 -8.49 -3.72 -11.36
CA TYR A 100 -8.42 -2.61 -10.43
C TYR A 100 -8.31 -3.11 -9.01
N ILE A 101 -7.50 -2.43 -8.21
CA ILE A 101 -7.38 -2.67 -6.78
C ILE A 101 -7.68 -1.40 -6.01
N ILE A 102 -8.11 -1.56 -4.76
CA ILE A 102 -8.33 -0.47 -3.83
C ILE A 102 -7.21 -0.53 -2.81
N VAL A 103 -6.38 0.51 -2.78
CA VAL A 103 -5.29 0.62 -1.81
C VAL A 103 -5.86 1.10 -0.50
N THR A 104 -5.66 0.32 0.56
CA THR A 104 -6.13 0.67 1.90
C THR A 104 -5.03 1.30 2.74
N LYS A 105 -3.76 1.01 2.43
CA LYS A 105 -2.61 1.56 3.13
C LYS A 105 -1.40 1.48 2.19
N ILE A 106 -0.61 2.54 2.13
CA ILE A 106 0.56 2.58 1.25
C ILE A 106 1.67 3.44 1.86
N LYS A 107 2.90 3.05 1.61
CA LYS A 107 4.09 3.76 2.05
C LYS A 107 5.17 3.66 0.97
N VAL A 108 5.80 4.79 0.64
CA VAL A 108 6.95 4.81 -0.26
C VAL A 108 8.17 4.22 0.45
N VAL A 109 8.85 3.32 -0.23
CA VAL A 109 10.08 2.71 0.25
C VAL A 109 11.26 3.49 -0.34
N LYS A 110 12.11 3.94 0.53
CA LYS A 110 13.32 4.67 0.13
C LYS A 110 14.49 3.70 -0.05
#